data_dc5cf414c2c4df82b10ca3a81af19f39
#
_entry.id   dc5cf414c2c4df82b10ca3a81af19f39
#
_cell.length_a   1.000
_cell.length_b   1.000
_cell.length_c   1.000
_cell.angle_alpha   90.00
_cell.angle_beta   90.00
_cell.angle_gamma   90.00
#
_symmetry.space_group_name_H-M   'P 1'
#
loop_
_entity.id
_entity.type
_entity.pdbx_description
1 polymer ?
#
loop_
_entity_poly.entity_id
_entity_poly.type
_entity_poly.pdbx_seq_one_letter_code
_entity_poly.pdbx_strand_id
1 'polypeptide(L)' 'MQVSIIAIGDELLIGQVVDTNSGMISREINPDGWSVRSVRVVADDAEEIKRAINIPHDCQMDGLVLEI' A
#
# COMPACT_ATOMS: atom_id res chain seq x y z
N MET A 1 4.66 -0.71 15.46
CA MET A 1 4.41 -1.74 14.44
C MET A 1 4.38 -1.09 13.07
N GLN A 2 4.83 -1.78 12.04
CA GLN A 2 4.98 -1.24 10.70
C GLN A 2 4.12 -1.99 9.70
N VAL A 3 3.53 -1.25 8.76
CA VAL A 3 2.71 -1.83 7.70
C VAL A 3 3.17 -1.27 6.35
N SER A 4 2.89 -2.03 5.29
CA SER A 4 3.03 -1.56 3.92
C SER A 4 1.64 -1.43 3.31
N ILE A 5 1.48 -0.43 2.45
CA ILE A 5 0.23 -0.22 1.72
C ILE A 5 0.46 -0.54 0.26
N ILE A 6 -0.45 -1.31 -0.32
CA ILE A 6 -0.49 -1.55 -1.76
C ILE A 6 -1.76 -0.92 -2.29
N ALA A 7 -1.61 0.12 -3.08
CA ALA A 7 -2.72 0.82 -3.73
C ALA A 7 -2.92 0.23 -5.13
N ILE A 8 -4.14 -0.15 -5.44
CA ILE A 8 -4.47 -0.85 -6.68
C ILE A 8 -5.32 0.06 -7.54
N GLY A 9 -4.83 0.40 -8.73
CA GLY A 9 -5.59 1.25 -9.64
C GLY A 9 -4.73 1.73 -10.79
N ASP A 10 -5.20 1.51 -12.01
CA ASP A 10 -4.49 1.96 -13.22
C ASP A 10 -4.39 3.49 -13.26
N GLU A 11 -5.42 4.16 -12.80
CA GLU A 11 -5.47 5.63 -12.78
C GLU A 11 -4.39 6.23 -11.88
N LEU A 12 -3.98 5.50 -10.83
CA LEU A 12 -2.90 5.93 -9.95
C LEU A 12 -1.55 5.77 -10.64
N LEU A 13 -1.38 4.66 -11.37
CA LEU A 13 -0.13 4.36 -12.06
C LEU A 13 0.19 5.38 -13.15
N ILE A 14 -0.82 5.80 -13.91
CA ILE A 14 -0.62 6.73 -15.01
C ILE A 14 -0.68 8.19 -14.56
N GLY A 15 -0.86 8.42 -13.26
CA GLY A 15 -0.89 9.78 -12.73
C GLY A 15 -2.18 10.54 -13.00
N GLN A 16 -3.25 9.83 -13.35
CA GLN A 16 -4.54 10.45 -13.64
C GLN A 16 -5.19 11.01 -12.37
N VAL A 17 -4.98 10.34 -11.25
CA VAL A 17 -5.42 10.81 -9.94
C VAL A 17 -4.28 10.65 -8.94
N VAL A 18 -4.35 11.41 -7.86
CA VAL A 18 -3.36 11.33 -6.79
C VAL A 18 -3.86 10.35 -5.73
N ASP A 19 -2.95 9.51 -5.23
CA ASP A 19 -3.26 8.57 -4.16
C ASP A 19 -3.35 9.31 -2.83
N THR A 20 -4.54 9.84 -2.51
CA THR A 20 -4.79 10.50 -1.23
C THR A 20 -5.22 9.53 -0.14
N ASN A 21 -5.66 8.33 -0.51
CA ASN A 21 -6.15 7.34 0.45
C ASN A 21 -5.03 6.80 1.32
N SER A 22 -3.85 6.57 0.75
CA SER A 22 -2.71 6.09 1.53
C SER A 22 -2.33 7.08 2.62
N GLY A 23 -2.38 8.38 2.32
CA GLY A 23 -2.12 9.41 3.33
C GLY A 23 -3.16 9.41 4.44
N MET A 24 -4.44 9.23 4.07
CA MET A 24 -5.52 9.17 5.05
C MET A 24 -5.37 7.95 5.96
N ILE A 25 -5.07 6.78 5.36
CA ILE A 25 -4.85 5.55 6.13
C ILE A 25 -3.70 5.74 7.11
N SER A 26 -2.60 6.32 6.64
CA SER A 26 -1.43 6.57 7.49
C SER A 26 -1.79 7.42 8.72
N ARG A 27 -2.59 8.46 8.52
CA ARG A 27 -3.02 9.32 9.62
C ARG A 27 -3.94 8.62 10.59
N GLU A 28 -4.81 7.73 10.07
CA GLU A 28 -5.78 7.01 10.92
C GLU A 28 -5.11 5.97 11.80
N ILE A 29 -4.07 5.30 11.32
CA ILE A 29 -3.44 4.21 12.07
C ILE A 29 -2.29 4.70 12.96
N ASN A 30 -1.76 5.88 12.71
CA ASN A 30 -0.60 6.39 13.44
C ASN A 30 -0.87 6.57 14.94
N PRO A 31 -2.03 7.10 15.37
CA PRO A 31 -2.32 7.22 16.81
C PRO A 31 -2.32 5.90 17.57
N ASP A 32 -2.56 4.80 16.88
CA ASP A 32 -2.58 3.46 17.48
C ASP A 32 -1.20 2.82 17.53
N GLY A 33 -0.17 3.55 17.17
CA GLY A 33 1.21 3.05 17.21
C GLY A 33 1.66 2.35 15.94
N TRP A 34 0.86 2.43 14.87
CA TRP A 34 1.23 1.88 13.57
C TRP A 34 1.90 2.94 12.72
N SER A 35 2.90 2.56 11.97
CA SER A 35 3.54 3.45 11.00
C SER A 35 3.61 2.77 9.65
N VAL A 36 3.49 3.58 8.59
CA VAL A 36 3.58 3.08 7.22
C VAL A 36 5.05 3.05 6.81
N ARG A 37 5.52 1.85 6.46
CA ARG A 37 6.88 1.66 6.01
C ARG A 37 7.04 1.99 4.53
N SER A 38 6.06 1.60 3.73
CA SER A 38 6.12 1.83 2.29
C SER A 38 4.72 1.88 1.70
N VAL A 39 4.61 2.58 0.58
CA VAL A 39 3.40 2.63 -0.22
C VAL A 39 3.80 2.24 -1.64
N ARG A 40 3.09 1.31 -2.23
CA ARG A 40 3.35 0.84 -3.59
C ARG A 40 2.05 0.91 -4.39
N VAL A 41 2.14 1.43 -5.61
CA VAL A 41 1.00 1.47 -6.52
C VAL A 41 1.17 0.40 -7.58
N VAL A 42 0.12 -0.38 -7.81
CA VAL A 42 0.13 -1.46 -8.81
C VAL A 42 -1.10 -1.37 -9.70
N ALA A 43 -0.98 -1.99 -10.88
CA ALA A 43 -2.09 -2.07 -11.82
C ALA A 43 -3.22 -2.92 -11.26
N ASP A 44 -4.45 -2.64 -11.70
CA ASP A 44 -5.61 -3.47 -11.38
C ASP A 44 -5.59 -4.73 -12.25
N ASP A 45 -4.66 -5.62 -11.93
CA ASP A 45 -4.39 -6.85 -12.65
C ASP A 45 -3.99 -7.91 -11.63
N ALA A 46 -4.61 -9.08 -11.69
CA ALA A 46 -4.42 -10.14 -10.71
C ALA A 46 -2.95 -10.55 -10.59
N GLU A 47 -2.23 -10.63 -11.71
CA GLU A 47 -0.81 -11.04 -11.69
C GLU A 47 0.06 -9.98 -11.02
N GLU A 48 -0.22 -8.71 -11.29
CA GLU A 48 0.54 -7.62 -10.67
C GLU A 48 0.28 -7.55 -9.17
N ILE A 49 -0.98 -7.76 -8.76
CA ILE A 49 -1.34 -7.76 -7.35
C ILE A 49 -0.66 -8.92 -6.64
N LYS A 50 -0.70 -10.12 -7.21
CA LYS A 50 -0.03 -11.30 -6.64
C LYS A 50 1.46 -11.07 -6.50
N ARG A 51 2.08 -10.49 -7.52
CA ARG A 51 3.52 -10.22 -7.50
C ARG A 51 3.87 -9.23 -6.40
N ALA A 52 3.05 -8.19 -6.21
CA ALA A 52 3.29 -7.20 -5.17
C ALA A 52 3.17 -7.80 -3.78
N ILE A 53 2.19 -8.68 -3.57
CA ILE A 53 1.98 -9.35 -2.29
C ILE A 53 3.12 -10.32 -2.00
N ASN A 54 3.62 -11.02 -3.01
CA ASN A 54 4.62 -12.07 -2.85
C ASN A 54 6.06 -11.58 -2.86
N ILE A 55 6.30 -10.30 -3.17
CA ILE A 55 7.65 -9.75 -3.06
C ILE A 55 8.09 -9.90 -1.60
N PRO A 56 9.30 -10.46 -1.34
CA PRO A 56 9.80 -10.55 0.02
C PRO A 56 9.95 -9.13 0.56
N HIS A 57 9.02 -8.73 1.40
CA HIS A 57 9.15 -7.49 2.12
C HIS A 57 10.17 -7.68 3.23
N ASP A 58 10.76 -6.60 3.64
CA ASP A 58 11.61 -6.61 4.82
C ASP A 58 10.89 -7.35 5.94
N CYS A 59 11.57 -8.31 6.57
CA CYS A 59 10.99 -9.17 7.59
C CYS A 59 10.53 -8.40 8.84
N GLN A 60 10.74 -7.10 8.89
CA GLN A 60 10.29 -6.25 10.00
C GLN A 60 8.89 -5.71 9.82
N MET A 61 8.22 -6.06 8.74
CA MET A 61 6.86 -5.59 8.50
C MET A 61 5.87 -6.44 9.27
N ASP A 62 4.97 -5.77 10.00
CA ASP A 62 3.97 -6.43 10.85
C ASP A 62 2.64 -6.66 10.13
N GLY A 63 2.39 -5.96 9.04
CA GLY A 63 1.12 -6.09 8.35
C GLY A 63 1.14 -5.50 6.95
N LEU A 64 0.08 -5.77 6.23
CA LEU A 64 -0.11 -5.34 4.85
C LEU A 64 -1.52 -4.80 4.69
N VAL A 65 -1.64 -3.63 4.07
CA VAL A 65 -2.92 -3.02 3.78
C VAL A 65 -3.10 -2.95 2.27
N LEU A 66 -4.22 -3.46 1.79
CA LEU A 66 -4.61 -3.34 0.38
C LEU A 66 -5.68 -2.28 0.27
N GLU A 67 -5.52 -1.35 -0.68
CA GLU A 67 -6.57 -0.38 -0.97
C GLU A 67 -6.88 -0.38 -2.46
N ILE A 68 -8.15 -0.24 -2.75
CA ILE A 68 -8.66 -0.27 -4.12
C ILE A 68 -9.28 1.07 -4.47
#